data_bb1b06aeb032cb76a9b8f716227ac9d1
#
_entry.id   bb1b06aeb032cb76a9b8f716227ac9d1
#
_cell.length_a   1.000
_cell.length_b   1.000
_cell.length_c   1.000
_cell.angle_alpha   90.00
_cell.angle_beta   90.00
_cell.angle_gamma   90.00
#
_symmetry.space_group_name_H-M   'P 1'
#
loop_
_entity.id
_entity.type
_entity.pdbx_description
1 polymer ?
#
loop_
_entity_poly.entity_id
_entity_poly.type
_entity_poly.pdbx_seq_one_letter_code
_entity_poly.pdbx_strand_id
1 'polypeptide(L)'
;MEVIYALSYHPKVQEEDIPSLPPPLCIRIQNAILSKLTKHPEVFGKPLRQSLRGYRSLRVGDYRIVYRIEHRRVVVAMIAHRSVVYEEVVLRFE
;
A
#
# COMPACT_ATOMS: atom_id res chain seq x y z
N MET A 1 16.92 4.01 18.98
CA MET A 1 15.69 3.21 19.17
C MET A 1 14.94 3.12 17.85
N GLU A 2 14.57 1.93 17.45
CA GLU A 2 13.86 1.72 16.21
C GLU A 2 12.39 2.12 16.36
N VAL A 3 11.92 2.94 15.42
CA VAL A 3 10.52 3.35 15.40
C VAL A 3 9.74 2.36 14.54
N ILE A 4 8.67 1.79 15.09
CA ILE A 4 7.80 0.90 14.37
C ILE A 4 6.47 1.61 14.12
N TYR A 5 6.05 1.62 12.86
CA TYR A 5 4.80 2.23 12.45
C TYR A 5 3.65 1.24 12.63
N ALA A 6 2.52 1.72 13.12
CA ALA A 6 1.30 0.92 13.15
C ALA A 6 0.75 0.78 11.72
N LEU A 7 0.02 -0.30 11.47
CA LEU A 7 -0.61 -0.54 10.17
C LEU A 7 -2.12 -0.39 10.28
N SER A 8 -2.70 0.19 9.26
CA SER A 8 -4.13 0.32 9.10
C SER A 8 -4.45 0.07 7.63
N TYR A 9 -5.63 -0.46 7.35
CA TYR A 9 -6.03 -0.80 5.98
C TYR A 9 -7.38 -0.17 5.67
N HIS A 10 -7.49 0.40 4.48
CA HIS A 10 -8.80 0.77 3.97
C HIS A 10 -9.68 -0.49 3.95
N PRO A 11 -10.96 -0.41 4.34
CA PRO A 11 -11.82 -1.61 4.40
C PRO A 11 -11.84 -2.43 3.11
N LYS A 12 -11.80 -1.79 1.96
CA LYS A 12 -11.81 -2.49 0.68
C LYS A 12 -10.51 -3.26 0.39
N VAL A 13 -9.41 -2.92 1.05
CA VAL A 13 -8.19 -3.73 0.93
C VAL A 13 -8.43 -5.13 1.45
N GLN A 14 -9.06 -5.25 2.60
CA GLN A 14 -9.36 -6.56 3.20
C GLN A 14 -10.53 -7.26 2.53
N GLU A 15 -11.53 -6.51 2.10
CA GLU A 15 -12.75 -7.08 1.51
C GLU A 15 -12.59 -7.46 0.04
N GLU A 16 -11.79 -6.71 -0.73
CA GLU A 16 -11.69 -6.89 -2.17
C GLU A 16 -10.28 -7.16 -2.66
N ASP A 17 -9.29 -6.33 -2.25
CA ASP A 17 -7.95 -6.43 -2.82
C ASP A 17 -7.23 -7.72 -2.43
N ILE A 18 -7.15 -8.00 -1.15
CA ILE A 18 -6.46 -9.19 -0.65
C ILE A 18 -7.09 -10.49 -1.15
N PRO A 19 -8.43 -10.65 -1.09
CA PRO A 19 -9.05 -11.87 -1.61
C PRO A 19 -8.84 -12.12 -3.10
N SER A 20 -8.57 -11.06 -3.89
CA SER A 20 -8.33 -11.20 -5.33
C SER A 20 -6.90 -11.58 -5.67
N LEU A 21 -5.98 -11.57 -4.69
CA LEU A 21 -4.58 -11.89 -4.93
C LEU A 21 -4.34 -13.40 -4.98
N PRO A 22 -3.50 -13.88 -5.92
CA PRO A 22 -3.03 -15.27 -5.84
C PRO A 22 -2.33 -15.52 -4.50
N PRO A 23 -2.53 -16.70 -3.86
CA PRO A 23 -1.97 -16.96 -2.54
C PRO A 23 -0.48 -16.72 -2.38
N PRO A 24 0.41 -17.14 -3.31
CA PRO A 24 1.84 -16.86 -3.16
C PRO A 24 2.15 -15.37 -3.16
N LEU A 25 1.42 -14.60 -3.96
CA LEU A 25 1.60 -13.15 -4.05
C LEU A 25 1.09 -12.47 -2.78
N CYS A 26 0.00 -12.95 -2.21
CA CYS A 26 -0.54 -12.43 -0.96
C CYS A 26 0.50 -12.50 0.16
N ILE A 27 1.17 -13.65 0.30
CA ILE A 27 2.22 -13.85 1.30
C ILE A 27 3.37 -12.87 1.06
N ARG A 28 3.79 -12.73 -0.18
CA ARG A 28 4.89 -11.87 -0.58
C ARG A 28 4.59 -10.40 -0.28
N ILE A 29 3.37 -9.97 -0.56
CA ILE A 29 2.92 -8.60 -0.30
C ILE A 29 2.85 -8.34 1.20
N GLN A 30 2.28 -9.27 1.98
CA GLN A 30 2.22 -9.12 3.43
C GLN A 30 3.62 -9.02 4.05
N ASN A 31 4.56 -9.84 3.58
CA ASN A 31 5.94 -9.77 4.05
C ASN A 31 6.59 -8.42 3.71
N ALA A 32 6.33 -7.89 2.52
CA ALA A 32 6.86 -6.58 2.12
C ALA A 32 6.30 -5.47 3.01
N ILE A 33 5.00 -5.50 3.31
CA ILE A 33 4.38 -4.52 4.19
C ILE A 33 5.03 -4.58 5.58
N LEU A 34 5.13 -5.78 6.15
CA LEU A 34 5.67 -5.95 7.50
C LEU A 34 7.14 -5.59 7.60
N SER A 35 7.95 -5.95 6.60
CA SER A 35 9.39 -5.73 6.66
C SER A 35 9.81 -4.32 6.26
N LYS A 36 9.05 -3.66 5.38
CA LYS A 36 9.43 -2.36 4.83
C LYS A 36 8.58 -1.21 5.36
N LEU A 37 7.27 -1.35 5.32
CA LEU A 37 6.38 -0.23 5.64
C LEU A 37 6.21 0.00 7.14
N THR A 38 6.42 -1.01 7.97
CA THR A 38 6.39 -0.79 9.42
C THR A 38 7.66 -0.13 9.94
N LYS A 39 8.74 -0.16 9.16
CA LYS A 39 10.04 0.34 9.60
C LYS A 39 10.46 1.63 8.91
N HIS A 40 10.36 1.67 7.59
CA HIS A 40 10.84 2.80 6.80
C HIS A 40 9.87 3.17 5.67
N PRO A 41 8.61 3.51 6.00
CA PRO A 41 7.63 3.81 4.95
C PRO A 41 7.97 5.05 4.13
N GLU A 42 8.73 5.99 4.70
CA GLU A 42 9.15 7.22 4.03
C GLU A 42 10.30 6.99 3.04
N VAL A 43 10.94 5.82 3.11
CA VAL A 43 12.10 5.51 2.25
C VAL A 43 11.70 4.61 1.10
N PHE A 44 10.86 3.61 1.36
CA PHE A 44 10.63 2.53 0.40
C PHE A 44 9.66 2.89 -0.71
N GLY A 45 8.60 3.52 -0.54
CA GLY A 45 7.68 3.83 -1.62
C GLY A 45 8.06 5.09 -2.38
N LYS A 46 7.58 5.21 -3.62
CA LYS A 46 7.72 6.44 -4.39
C LYS A 46 6.54 7.36 -4.12
N PRO A 47 6.76 8.66 -3.86
CA PRO A 47 5.66 9.59 -3.69
C PRO A 47 4.88 9.77 -5.00
N LEU A 48 3.57 9.86 -4.88
CA LEU A 48 2.68 10.06 -6.01
C LEU A 48 2.35 11.55 -6.14
N ARG A 49 1.77 11.93 -7.29
CA ARG A 49 1.54 13.33 -7.64
C ARG A 49 0.08 13.59 -7.96
N GLN A 50 -0.26 14.86 -8.17
CA GLN A 50 -1.59 15.34 -8.59
C GLN A 50 -2.68 14.87 -7.61
N SER A 51 -3.70 14.20 -8.08
CA SER A 51 -4.82 13.76 -7.26
C SER A 51 -4.44 12.74 -6.18
N LEU A 52 -3.26 12.12 -6.32
CA LEU A 52 -2.74 11.16 -5.34
C LEU A 52 -1.62 11.74 -4.48
N ARG A 53 -1.50 13.04 -4.46
CA ARG A 53 -0.51 13.74 -3.64
C ARG A 53 -0.71 13.37 -2.17
N GLY A 54 0.40 13.05 -1.49
CA GLY A 54 0.36 12.59 -0.10
C GLY A 54 0.36 11.08 0.03
N TYR A 55 0.16 10.36 -1.07
CA TYR A 55 0.26 8.91 -1.09
C TYR A 55 1.58 8.48 -1.67
N ARG A 56 1.94 7.23 -1.39
CA ARG A 56 3.16 6.61 -1.90
C ARG A 56 2.80 5.25 -2.47
N SER A 57 3.65 4.72 -3.35
CA SER A 57 3.42 3.41 -3.97
C SER A 57 4.65 2.53 -3.81
N LEU A 58 4.48 1.38 -3.18
CA LEU A 58 5.52 0.36 -3.05
C LEU A 58 5.33 -0.69 -4.12
N ARG A 59 6.40 -0.99 -4.84
CA ARG A 59 6.40 -2.02 -5.88
C ARG A 59 6.69 -3.39 -5.27
N VAL A 60 5.84 -4.38 -5.58
CA VAL A 60 6.08 -5.78 -5.27
C VAL A 60 5.74 -6.57 -6.54
N GLY A 61 6.76 -6.92 -7.34
CA GLY A 61 6.55 -7.54 -8.64
C GLY A 61 5.72 -6.63 -9.55
N ASP A 62 4.64 -7.19 -10.11
CA ASP A 62 3.72 -6.44 -10.97
C ASP A 62 2.61 -5.74 -10.19
N TYR A 63 2.67 -5.79 -8.86
CA TYR A 63 1.66 -5.19 -8.01
C TYR A 63 2.20 -3.96 -7.33
N ARG A 64 1.27 -3.11 -6.90
CA ARG A 64 1.59 -1.88 -6.20
C ARG A 64 0.75 -1.79 -4.93
N ILE A 65 1.41 -1.36 -3.86
CA ILE A 65 0.75 -1.09 -2.59
C ILE A 65 0.72 0.42 -2.45
N VAL A 66 -0.47 1.01 -2.54
CA VAL A 66 -0.65 2.46 -2.37
C VAL A 66 -0.97 2.73 -0.91
N TYR A 67 -0.21 3.63 -0.29
CA TYR A 67 -0.34 3.92 1.13
C TYR A 67 -0.01 5.37 1.40
N ARG A 68 -0.42 5.84 2.58
CA ARG A 68 0.00 7.14 3.10
C ARG A 68 0.52 6.97 4.52
N ILE A 69 1.27 7.95 4.98
CA ILE A 69 1.81 7.97 6.33
C ILE A 69 1.07 9.04 7.12
N GLU A 70 0.46 8.66 8.24
CA GLU A 70 -0.18 9.56 9.17
C GLU A 70 0.48 9.41 10.52
N HIS A 71 1.35 10.37 10.88
CA HIS A 71 2.13 10.30 12.12
C HIS A 71 2.94 9.00 12.16
N ARG A 72 2.66 8.10 13.09
CA ARG A 72 3.35 6.80 13.19
C ARG A 72 2.50 5.66 12.66
N ARG A 73 1.61 5.94 11.74
CA ARG A 73 0.73 4.95 11.16
C ARG A 73 0.87 4.94 9.65
N VAL A 74 0.94 3.76 9.09
CA VAL A 74 0.85 3.55 7.65
C VAL A 74 -0.56 3.09 7.32
N VAL A 75 -1.24 3.83 6.47
CA VAL A 75 -2.59 3.49 6.02
C VAL A 75 -2.49 2.95 4.61
N VAL A 76 -2.73 1.65 4.44
CA VAL A 76 -2.74 1.01 3.13
C VAL A 76 -4.08 1.28 2.48
N ALA A 77 -4.06 1.93 1.31
CA ALA A 77 -5.26 2.38 0.62
C ALA A 77 -5.72 1.42 -0.48
N MET A 78 -4.78 0.76 -1.14
CA MET A 78 -5.08 -0.17 -2.23
C MET A 78 -3.91 -1.09 -2.50
N ILE A 79 -4.22 -2.33 -2.90
CA ILE A 79 -3.25 -3.28 -3.43
C ILE A 79 -3.82 -3.78 -4.75
N ALA A 80 -3.14 -3.49 -5.87
CA ALA A 80 -3.63 -3.87 -7.18
C ALA A 80 -2.50 -4.00 -8.19
N HIS A 81 -2.80 -4.63 -9.32
CA HIS A 81 -1.87 -4.77 -10.43
C HIS A 81 -1.48 -3.39 -10.98
N ARG A 82 -0.23 -3.25 -11.40
CA ARG A 82 0.32 -1.99 -11.90
C ARG A 82 -0.47 -1.37 -13.06
N SER A 83 -1.18 -2.20 -13.82
CA SER A 83 -1.91 -1.72 -14.99
C SER A 83 -3.19 -0.96 -14.63
N VAL A 84 -3.73 -1.14 -13.43
CA VAL A 84 -5.02 -0.56 -13.04
C VAL A 84 -4.99 0.24 -11.74
N VAL A 85 -3.93 0.11 -10.95
CA VAL A 85 -3.92 0.60 -9.57
C VAL A 85 -4.19 2.11 -9.47
N TYR A 86 -3.60 2.90 -10.35
CA TYR A 86 -3.71 4.36 -10.22
C TYR A 86 -5.08 4.89 -10.64
N GLU A 87 -5.71 4.26 -11.61
CA GLU A 87 -7.09 4.59 -11.97
C GLU A 87 -8.05 4.20 -10.86
N GLU A 88 -7.91 2.98 -10.35
CA GLU A 88 -8.82 2.45 -9.36
C GLU A 88 -8.72 3.14 -8.01
N VAL A 89 -7.51 3.54 -7.61
CA VAL A 89 -7.36 4.21 -6.31
C VAL A 89 -7.98 5.60 -6.33
N VAL A 90 -7.91 6.32 -7.44
CA VAL A 90 -8.59 7.61 -7.57
C VAL A 90 -10.10 7.42 -7.42
N LEU A 91 -10.66 6.41 -8.07
CA LEU A 91 -12.09 6.10 -7.96
C LEU A 91 -12.48 5.71 -6.53
N ARG A 92 -11.58 5.02 -5.83
CA ARG A 92 -11.85 4.62 -4.44
C ARG A 92 -12.02 5.80 -3.50
N PHE A 93 -11.36 6.91 -3.79
CA PHE A 93 -11.40 8.10 -2.94
C PHE A 93 -12.50 9.09 -3.32
N GLU A 94 -13.21 8.84 -4.40
CA GLU A 94 -14.33 9.69 -4.81
C GLU A 94 -15.61 9.43 -4.01
#